data_9fb1f6dfc3eb22250b89ab90cf70a4a9
#
_entry.id   9fb1f6dfc3eb22250b89ab90cf70a4a9
#
_cell.length_a   1.000
_cell.length_b   1.000
_cell.length_c   1.000
_cell.angle_alpha   90.00
_cell.angle_beta   90.00
_cell.angle_gamma   90.00
#
_symmetry.space_group_name_H-M   'P 1'
#
loop_
_entity.id
_entity.type
_entity.pdbx_description
1 polymer ?
#
loop_
_entity_poly.entity_id
_entity_poly.type
_entity_poly.pdbx_seq_one_letter_code
_entity_poly.pdbx_strand_id
1 'polypeptide(L)'
;MPFFRRAAPQAQIEEKTDTAVARTKRSWFGRIAGILDRGKIDEDLWLDLEEVLLGADVGVHTTTKVLDRVRERVESQRISDPHDVRQVLKEELMAILKSVPLRGKLWGDDVITPPRPGVILVVGVNGTGKTTSIAKLAHLYKKEGESVVVAAGDTFRAAAIDQLKTWAERVGAQVVAHKEGADPGAVAFDAIAAA
;
A
#
# COMPACT_ATOMS: atom_id res chain seq x y z
N MET A 1 26.72 4.00 5.32
CA MET A 1 25.74 4.80 6.07
C MET A 1 24.37 4.16 5.89
N PRO A 2 23.59 3.88 6.91
CA PRO A 2 22.29 3.22 6.76
C PRO A 2 21.23 4.25 6.34
N PHE A 3 20.93 4.33 5.05
CA PHE A 3 20.04 5.31 4.42
C PHE A 3 18.56 5.18 4.72
N PHE A 4 18.11 4.17 5.48
CA PHE A 4 16.69 3.90 5.72
C PHE A 4 16.29 3.76 7.19
N ARG A 5 17.01 4.37 8.13
CA ARG A 5 16.69 4.29 9.57
C ARG A 5 16.34 5.63 10.20
N ARG A 6 15.31 6.31 9.71
CA ARG A 6 14.44 7.12 10.57
C ARG A 6 13.00 6.88 10.18
N ALA A 7 12.52 5.67 10.42
CA ALA A 7 11.09 5.46 10.54
C ALA A 7 10.57 6.44 11.61
N ALA A 8 9.48 7.14 11.31
CA ALA A 8 8.78 7.90 12.34
C ALA A 8 8.54 6.97 13.53
N PRO A 9 8.56 7.48 14.78
CA PRO A 9 8.30 6.64 15.95
C PRO A 9 7.05 5.81 15.72
N GLN A 10 7.13 4.51 15.98
CA GLN A 10 6.08 3.54 15.65
C GLN A 10 4.70 4.00 16.15
N ALA A 11 4.66 4.65 17.33
CA ALA A 11 3.47 5.26 17.89
C ALA A 11 2.84 6.35 17.00
N GLN A 12 3.62 7.16 16.29
CA GLN A 12 3.08 8.19 15.37
C GLN A 12 2.55 7.59 14.07
N ILE A 13 3.14 6.48 13.61
CA ILE A 13 2.64 5.75 12.44
C ILE A 13 1.33 5.08 12.80
N GLU A 14 1.24 4.45 13.96
CA GLU A 14 0.04 3.80 14.47
C GLU A 14 -1.12 4.79 14.65
N GLU A 15 -0.89 5.94 15.30
CA GLU A 15 -1.92 6.97 15.48
C GLU A 15 -2.47 7.52 14.16
N LYS A 16 -1.59 7.83 13.20
CA LYS A 16 -1.99 8.29 11.87
C LYS A 16 -2.73 7.22 11.08
N THR A 17 -2.29 5.97 11.17
CA THR A 17 -2.93 4.84 10.52
C THR A 17 -4.31 4.58 11.14
N ASP A 18 -4.42 4.60 12.46
CA ASP A 18 -5.69 4.43 13.16
C ASP A 18 -6.71 5.49 12.78
N THR A 19 -6.29 6.75 12.68
CA THR A 19 -7.15 7.85 12.25
C THR A 19 -7.60 7.66 10.79
N ALA A 20 -6.68 7.30 9.89
CA ALA A 20 -6.97 7.13 8.48
C ALA A 20 -7.94 5.96 8.19
N VAL A 21 -7.83 4.88 8.97
CA VAL A 21 -8.68 3.68 8.80
C VAL A 21 -9.90 3.63 9.73
N ALA A 22 -10.11 4.63 10.57
CA ALA A 22 -11.19 4.64 11.58
C ALA A 22 -12.59 4.43 10.96
N ARG A 23 -12.83 4.99 9.76
CA ARG A 23 -14.09 4.83 9.03
C ARG A 23 -14.27 3.39 8.54
N THR A 24 -13.24 2.81 7.96
CA THR A 24 -13.21 1.42 7.49
C THR A 24 -13.34 0.44 8.66
N LYS A 25 -12.61 0.69 9.76
CA LYS A 25 -12.75 -0.10 10.99
C LYS A 25 -14.21 -0.16 11.45
N ARG A 26 -14.91 0.96 11.52
CA ARG A 26 -16.32 1.00 11.98
C ARG A 26 -17.28 0.24 11.07
N SER A 27 -17.10 0.28 9.74
CA SER A 27 -18.05 -0.34 8.82
C SER A 27 -17.77 -1.83 8.61
N TRP A 28 -16.53 -2.22 8.39
CA TRP A 28 -16.17 -3.59 8.05
C TRP A 28 -16.00 -4.48 9.28
N PHE A 29 -15.24 -4.03 10.28
CA PHE A 29 -15.09 -4.78 11.53
C PHE A 29 -16.38 -4.83 12.34
N GLY A 30 -17.27 -3.84 12.22
CA GLY A 30 -18.59 -3.89 12.80
C GLY A 30 -19.46 -5.02 12.24
N ARG A 31 -19.37 -5.31 10.95
CA ARG A 31 -20.05 -6.46 10.33
C ARG A 31 -19.51 -7.78 10.86
N ILE A 32 -18.18 -7.96 10.87
CA ILE A 32 -17.57 -9.19 11.41
C ILE A 32 -17.93 -9.36 12.88
N ALA A 33 -17.87 -8.31 13.69
CA ALA A 33 -18.30 -8.39 15.09
C ALA A 33 -19.75 -8.82 15.23
N GLY A 34 -20.67 -8.23 14.46
CA GLY A 34 -22.08 -8.61 14.48
C GLY A 34 -22.35 -10.05 14.05
N ILE A 35 -21.56 -10.62 13.15
CA ILE A 35 -21.63 -12.03 12.76
C ILE A 35 -21.20 -12.92 13.93
N LEU A 36 -20.09 -12.59 14.58
CA LEU A 36 -19.51 -13.36 15.68
C LEU A 36 -20.34 -13.25 16.98
N ASP A 37 -21.03 -12.12 17.19
CA ASP A 37 -21.91 -11.89 18.34
C ASP A 37 -23.16 -12.81 18.37
N ARG A 38 -23.45 -13.53 17.26
CA ARG A 38 -24.54 -14.53 17.22
C ARG A 38 -24.26 -15.76 18.10
N GLY A 39 -23.04 -15.96 18.55
CA GLY A 39 -22.66 -16.90 19.58
C GLY A 39 -22.58 -18.36 19.15
N LYS A 40 -22.59 -18.67 17.84
CA LYS A 40 -22.49 -20.04 17.31
C LYS A 40 -21.48 -20.11 16.17
N ILE A 41 -20.74 -21.22 16.13
CA ILE A 41 -19.86 -21.59 15.03
C ILE A 41 -20.59 -22.63 14.19
N ASP A 42 -21.40 -22.16 13.27
CA ASP A 42 -22.20 -22.96 12.35
C ASP A 42 -21.89 -22.60 10.89
N GLU A 43 -22.60 -23.27 9.95
CA GLU A 43 -22.37 -23.01 8.53
C GLU A 43 -22.78 -21.59 8.14
N ASP A 44 -23.77 -21.01 8.79
CA ASP A 44 -24.22 -19.64 8.52
C ASP A 44 -23.13 -18.62 8.87
N LEU A 45 -22.35 -18.86 9.93
CA LEU A 45 -21.19 -18.02 10.27
C LEU A 45 -20.15 -17.99 9.14
N TRP A 46 -19.87 -19.14 8.54
CA TRP A 46 -18.89 -19.24 7.46
C TRP A 46 -19.35 -18.55 6.18
N LEU A 47 -20.63 -18.71 5.83
CA LEU A 47 -21.25 -18.04 4.69
C LEU A 47 -21.23 -16.51 4.84
N ASP A 48 -21.57 -16.03 6.03
CA ASP A 48 -21.56 -14.60 6.34
C ASP A 48 -20.11 -14.01 6.29
N LEU A 49 -19.14 -14.75 6.80
CA LEU A 49 -17.73 -14.34 6.71
C LEU A 49 -17.23 -14.31 5.25
N GLU A 50 -17.66 -15.29 4.44
CA GLU A 50 -17.34 -15.30 3.00
C GLU A 50 -17.92 -14.08 2.30
N GLU A 51 -19.21 -13.77 2.53
CA GLU A 51 -19.85 -12.59 1.96
C GLU A 51 -19.14 -11.29 2.34
N VAL A 52 -18.76 -11.15 3.61
CA VAL A 52 -18.05 -9.95 4.09
C VAL A 52 -16.67 -9.82 3.47
N LEU A 53 -15.92 -10.90 3.31
CA LEU A 53 -14.59 -10.89 2.69
C LEU A 53 -14.68 -10.58 1.20
N LEU A 54 -15.63 -11.19 0.48
CA LEU A 54 -15.88 -10.89 -0.93
C LEU A 54 -16.34 -9.44 -1.12
N GLY A 55 -17.22 -8.96 -0.27
CA GLY A 55 -17.67 -7.55 -0.28
C GLY A 55 -16.56 -6.55 0.07
N ALA A 56 -15.48 -7.00 0.69
CA ALA A 56 -14.26 -6.22 0.95
C ALA A 56 -13.21 -6.34 -0.18
N ASP A 57 -13.58 -6.90 -1.33
CA ASP A 57 -12.73 -7.08 -2.50
C ASP A 57 -11.48 -7.96 -2.26
N VAL A 58 -11.59 -8.91 -1.34
CA VAL A 58 -10.49 -9.87 -1.04
C VAL A 58 -10.27 -10.84 -2.21
N GLY A 59 -11.27 -11.05 -3.05
CA GLY A 59 -11.27 -11.99 -4.17
C GLY A 59 -11.57 -13.44 -3.76
N VAL A 60 -12.28 -14.17 -4.62
CA VAL A 60 -12.82 -15.51 -4.33
C VAL A 60 -11.75 -16.49 -3.87
N HIS A 61 -10.68 -16.64 -4.65
CA HIS A 61 -9.60 -17.59 -4.35
C HIS A 61 -8.96 -17.35 -2.98
N THR A 62 -8.68 -16.09 -2.64
CA THR A 62 -8.08 -15.73 -1.35
C THR A 62 -9.06 -15.95 -0.21
N THR A 63 -10.33 -15.58 -0.40
CA THR A 63 -11.39 -15.79 0.60
C THR A 63 -11.54 -17.26 0.95
N THR A 64 -11.70 -18.14 -0.06
CA THR A 64 -11.80 -19.58 0.17
C THR A 64 -10.58 -20.10 0.93
N LYS A 65 -9.37 -19.77 0.46
CA LYS A 65 -8.13 -20.22 1.10
C LYS A 65 -8.01 -19.75 2.56
N VAL A 66 -8.43 -18.54 2.87
CA VAL A 66 -8.41 -18.00 4.25
C VAL A 66 -9.41 -18.76 5.12
N LEU A 67 -10.65 -18.89 4.64
CA LEU A 67 -11.70 -19.54 5.43
C LEU A 67 -11.42 -21.03 5.67
N ASP A 68 -10.89 -21.75 4.69
CA ASP A 68 -10.48 -23.15 4.86
C ASP A 68 -9.45 -23.29 5.99
N ARG A 69 -8.43 -22.43 6.01
CA ARG A 69 -7.41 -22.41 7.07
C ARG A 69 -7.99 -22.04 8.44
N VAL A 70 -8.91 -21.07 8.46
CA VAL A 70 -9.59 -20.68 9.71
C VAL A 70 -10.43 -21.84 10.24
N ARG A 71 -11.21 -22.53 9.39
CA ARG A 71 -11.98 -23.73 9.75
C ARG A 71 -11.07 -24.82 10.32
N GLU A 72 -10.00 -25.17 9.62
CA GLU A 72 -9.03 -26.17 10.07
C GLU A 72 -8.43 -25.83 11.43
N ARG A 73 -8.09 -24.57 11.66
CA ARG A 73 -7.59 -24.11 12.96
C ARG A 73 -8.64 -24.14 14.06
N VAL A 74 -9.87 -23.74 13.76
CA VAL A 74 -11.00 -23.79 14.70
C VAL A 74 -11.24 -25.23 15.15
N GLU A 75 -11.24 -26.18 14.22
CA GLU A 75 -11.42 -27.61 14.52
C GLU A 75 -10.24 -28.19 15.30
N SER A 76 -9.01 -27.98 14.83
CA SER A 76 -7.80 -28.55 15.45
C SER A 76 -7.54 -27.99 16.85
N GLN A 77 -7.83 -26.72 17.08
CA GLN A 77 -7.67 -26.05 18.38
C GLN A 77 -8.92 -26.16 19.27
N ARG A 78 -9.99 -26.81 18.78
CA ARG A 78 -11.29 -26.95 19.49
C ARG A 78 -11.85 -25.61 19.97
N ILE A 79 -11.77 -24.59 19.12
CA ILE A 79 -12.32 -23.27 19.42
C ILE A 79 -13.85 -23.37 19.43
N SER A 80 -14.46 -22.99 20.53
CA SER A 80 -15.90 -22.98 20.70
C SER A 80 -16.53 -21.60 20.85
N ASP A 81 -15.68 -20.56 21.12
CA ASP A 81 -16.11 -19.18 21.20
C ASP A 81 -15.94 -18.51 19.82
N PRO A 82 -17.01 -17.98 19.21
CA PRO A 82 -16.93 -17.26 17.96
C PRO A 82 -15.99 -16.04 18.01
N HIS A 83 -15.81 -15.42 19.19
CA HIS A 83 -14.88 -14.29 19.31
C HIS A 83 -13.42 -14.70 19.07
N ASP A 84 -13.04 -15.94 19.41
CA ASP A 84 -11.71 -16.47 19.14
C ASP A 84 -11.50 -16.73 17.64
N VAL A 85 -12.57 -17.04 16.89
CA VAL A 85 -12.53 -17.14 15.41
C VAL A 85 -12.04 -15.84 14.78
N ARG A 86 -12.40 -14.69 15.34
CA ARG A 86 -11.91 -13.37 14.89
C ARG A 86 -10.40 -13.26 14.97
N GLN A 87 -9.82 -13.75 16.05
CA GLN A 87 -8.37 -13.71 16.23
C GLN A 87 -7.66 -14.60 15.21
N VAL A 88 -8.18 -15.81 15.01
CA VAL A 88 -7.68 -16.74 14.00
C VAL A 88 -7.77 -16.16 12.59
N LEU A 89 -8.93 -15.59 12.21
CA LEU A 89 -9.13 -14.93 10.94
C LEU A 89 -8.12 -13.79 10.72
N LYS A 90 -7.92 -12.95 11.73
CA LYS A 90 -6.93 -11.87 11.69
C LYS A 90 -5.52 -12.39 11.46
N GLU A 91 -5.15 -13.47 12.13
CA GLU A 91 -3.81 -14.08 11.99
C GLU A 91 -3.60 -14.65 10.60
N GLU A 92 -4.59 -15.33 10.01
CA GLU A 92 -4.50 -15.86 8.64
C GLU A 92 -4.40 -14.74 7.59
N LEU A 93 -5.19 -13.68 7.72
CA LEU A 93 -5.09 -12.50 6.86
C LEU A 93 -3.70 -11.83 6.99
N MET A 94 -3.21 -11.68 8.21
CA MET A 94 -1.87 -11.13 8.45
C MET A 94 -0.76 -12.03 7.88
N ALA A 95 -0.92 -13.35 7.94
CA ALA A 95 0.05 -14.30 7.38
C ALA A 95 0.19 -14.11 5.86
N ILE A 96 -0.93 -13.91 5.15
CA ILE A 96 -0.91 -13.62 3.71
C ILE A 96 -0.15 -12.31 3.43
N LEU A 97 -0.47 -11.23 4.14
CA LEU A 97 0.21 -9.95 3.96
C LEU A 97 1.71 -10.03 4.29
N LYS A 98 2.08 -10.81 5.31
CA LYS A 98 3.47 -11.03 5.69
C LYS A 98 4.25 -11.91 4.73
N SER A 99 3.58 -12.71 3.91
CA SER A 99 4.23 -13.55 2.90
C SER A 99 4.75 -12.78 1.69
N VAL A 100 4.31 -11.52 1.51
CA VAL A 100 4.79 -10.66 0.41
C VAL A 100 6.24 -10.23 0.68
N PRO A 101 7.19 -10.49 -0.23
CA PRO A 101 8.61 -10.26 0.01
C PRO A 101 8.96 -8.82 0.39
N LEU A 102 8.40 -7.84 -0.30
CA LEU A 102 8.73 -6.42 -0.08
C LEU A 102 7.95 -5.76 1.07
N ARG A 103 6.79 -6.30 1.49
CA ARG A 103 5.96 -5.80 2.61
C ARG A 103 5.81 -4.28 2.69
N GLY A 104 5.61 -3.63 1.55
CA GLY A 104 5.54 -2.16 1.47
C GLY A 104 6.88 -1.43 1.55
N LYS A 105 8.01 -2.12 1.55
CA LYS A 105 9.33 -1.51 1.37
C LYS A 105 9.59 -1.30 -0.11
N LEU A 106 10.23 -0.19 -0.46
CA LEU A 106 10.64 0.10 -1.83
C LEU A 106 11.73 -0.86 -2.31
N TRP A 107 12.58 -1.34 -1.37
CA TRP A 107 13.67 -2.27 -1.63
C TRP A 107 13.57 -3.47 -0.70
N GLY A 108 14.02 -4.64 -1.16
CA GLY A 108 14.08 -5.85 -0.34
C GLY A 108 15.02 -5.73 0.86
N ASP A 109 14.82 -6.55 1.89
CA ASP A 109 15.67 -6.56 3.10
C ASP A 109 17.10 -7.02 2.83
N ASP A 110 17.30 -7.76 1.74
CA ASP A 110 18.57 -8.30 1.24
C ASP A 110 19.35 -7.29 0.37
N VAL A 111 18.73 -6.16 0.02
CA VAL A 111 19.41 -5.11 -0.74
C VAL A 111 20.27 -4.28 0.21
N ILE A 112 21.56 -4.62 0.28
CA ILE A 112 22.56 -3.92 1.08
C ILE A 112 22.77 -2.50 0.56
N THR A 113 22.72 -2.32 -0.77
CA THR A 113 22.86 -1.03 -1.42
C THR A 113 21.73 -0.88 -2.45
N PRO A 114 20.87 0.13 -2.34
CA PRO A 114 19.86 0.40 -3.37
C PRO A 114 20.51 0.59 -4.74
N PRO A 115 19.83 0.18 -5.83
CA PRO A 115 20.34 0.43 -7.18
C PRO A 115 20.51 1.94 -7.40
N ARG A 116 21.52 2.31 -8.18
CA ARG A 116 21.77 3.71 -8.54
C ARG A 116 21.76 3.85 -10.07
N PRO A 117 20.88 4.68 -10.61
CA PRO A 117 19.78 5.37 -9.90
C PRO A 117 18.70 4.43 -9.39
N GLY A 118 18.12 4.76 -8.24
CA GLY A 118 16.91 4.09 -7.75
C GLY A 118 15.68 4.60 -8.50
N VAL A 119 14.97 3.75 -9.22
CA VAL A 119 13.80 4.15 -10.02
C VAL A 119 12.49 3.78 -9.31
N ILE A 120 11.62 4.78 -9.11
CA ILE A 120 10.29 4.59 -8.51
C ILE A 120 9.24 4.95 -9.56
N LEU A 121 8.48 3.95 -10.02
CA LEU A 121 7.36 4.15 -10.93
C LEU A 121 6.06 4.34 -10.14
N VAL A 122 5.43 5.52 -10.27
CA VAL A 122 4.16 5.84 -9.61
C VAL A 122 3.01 5.71 -10.62
N VAL A 123 2.13 4.75 -10.39
CA VAL A 123 1.00 4.44 -11.27
C VAL A 123 -0.34 4.69 -10.59
N GLY A 124 -1.39 4.90 -11.39
CA GLY A 124 -2.76 5.08 -10.90
C GLY A 124 -3.63 5.86 -11.90
N VAL A 125 -4.95 5.84 -11.72
CA VAL A 125 -5.89 6.60 -12.54
C VAL A 125 -5.84 8.10 -12.23
N ASN A 126 -6.49 8.93 -13.04
CA ASN A 126 -6.51 10.38 -12.82
C ASN A 126 -7.24 10.72 -11.51
N GLY A 127 -6.75 11.73 -10.80
CA GLY A 127 -7.33 12.17 -9.52
C GLY A 127 -6.91 11.37 -8.28
N THR A 128 -6.17 10.27 -8.41
CA THR A 128 -5.72 9.44 -7.26
C THR A 128 -4.59 10.04 -6.43
N GLY A 129 -4.07 11.21 -6.82
CA GLY A 129 -3.01 11.88 -6.07
C GLY A 129 -1.59 11.50 -6.47
N LYS A 130 -1.35 10.90 -7.67
CA LYS A 130 -0.01 10.56 -8.16
C LYS A 130 0.97 11.72 -8.04
N THR A 131 0.67 12.86 -8.65
CA THR A 131 1.53 14.06 -8.64
C THR A 131 1.84 14.54 -7.23
N THR A 132 0.84 14.53 -6.35
CA THR A 132 1.02 14.91 -4.94
C THR A 132 1.91 13.92 -4.20
N SER A 133 1.77 12.63 -4.47
CA SER A 133 2.59 11.57 -3.85
C SER A 133 4.05 11.66 -4.33
N ILE A 134 4.26 11.91 -5.64
CA ILE A 134 5.59 12.15 -6.21
C ILE A 134 6.27 13.34 -5.51
N ALA A 135 5.57 14.47 -5.36
CA ALA A 135 6.10 15.64 -4.69
C ALA A 135 6.50 15.36 -3.22
N LYS A 136 5.67 14.60 -2.50
CA LYS A 136 5.96 14.21 -1.10
C LYS A 136 7.17 13.28 -1.01
N LEU A 137 7.28 12.31 -1.90
CA LEU A 137 8.44 11.40 -1.97
C LEU A 137 9.71 12.18 -2.33
N ALA A 138 9.65 13.05 -3.35
CA ALA A 138 10.76 13.88 -3.73
C ALA A 138 11.24 14.77 -2.57
N HIS A 139 10.30 15.40 -1.83
CA HIS A 139 10.63 16.17 -0.65
C HIS A 139 11.30 15.34 0.45
N LEU A 140 10.81 14.12 0.69
CA LEU A 140 11.38 13.21 1.68
C LEU A 140 12.84 12.88 1.36
N TYR A 141 13.12 12.43 0.12
CA TYR A 141 14.48 12.09 -0.31
C TYR A 141 15.41 13.31 -0.34
N LYS A 142 14.92 14.46 -0.80
CA LYS A 142 15.70 15.71 -0.73
C LYS A 142 16.08 16.09 0.69
N LYS A 143 15.16 15.91 1.66
CA LYS A 143 15.43 16.14 3.08
C LYS A 143 16.47 15.17 3.65
N GLU A 144 16.56 13.98 3.09
CA GLU A 144 17.57 12.97 3.44
C GLU A 144 18.93 13.21 2.76
N GLY A 145 19.04 14.25 1.91
CA GLY A 145 20.27 14.63 1.23
C GLY A 145 20.48 13.95 -0.12
N GLU A 146 19.47 13.23 -0.63
CA GLU A 146 19.57 12.54 -1.90
C GLU A 146 19.37 13.48 -3.10
N SER A 147 20.02 13.15 -4.22
CA SER A 147 19.70 13.74 -5.51
C SER A 147 18.38 13.14 -6.03
N VAL A 148 17.47 13.99 -6.48
CA VAL A 148 16.15 13.55 -6.97
C VAL A 148 15.87 14.14 -8.34
N VAL A 149 15.57 13.25 -9.29
CA VAL A 149 15.12 13.61 -10.63
C VAL A 149 13.66 13.14 -10.77
N VAL A 150 12.79 14.02 -11.23
CA VAL A 150 11.38 13.72 -11.48
C VAL A 150 11.11 13.71 -12.99
N ALA A 151 10.56 12.62 -13.50
CA ALA A 151 10.20 12.46 -14.91
C ALA A 151 8.71 12.81 -15.14
N ALA A 152 8.44 13.79 -16.00
CA ALA A 152 7.08 14.19 -16.37
C ALA A 152 6.53 13.29 -17.50
N GLY A 153 6.19 12.02 -17.18
CA GLY A 153 5.76 11.02 -18.15
C GLY A 153 4.29 11.16 -18.62
N ASP A 154 3.47 12.05 -18.03
CA ASP A 154 2.13 12.39 -18.54
C ASP A 154 2.23 13.42 -19.66
N THR A 155 2.77 13.00 -20.79
CA THR A 155 3.06 13.87 -21.93
C THR A 155 1.81 14.31 -22.71
N PHE A 156 0.66 13.68 -22.47
CA PHE A 156 -0.61 14.00 -23.14
C PHE A 156 -1.35 15.17 -22.50
N ARG A 157 -0.87 15.68 -21.37
CA ARG A 157 -1.55 16.71 -20.58
C ARG A 157 -0.57 17.82 -20.19
N ALA A 158 -0.57 18.93 -20.94
CA ALA A 158 0.30 20.07 -20.64
C ALA A 158 0.19 20.54 -19.18
N ALA A 159 -1.03 20.66 -18.66
CA ALA A 159 -1.26 21.05 -17.26
C ALA A 159 -0.67 20.06 -16.23
N ALA A 160 -0.58 18.78 -16.55
CA ALA A 160 0.05 17.80 -15.65
C ALA A 160 1.57 17.96 -15.61
N ILE A 161 2.19 18.27 -16.76
CA ILE A 161 3.61 18.59 -16.87
C ILE A 161 3.93 19.81 -16.02
N ASP A 162 3.18 20.90 -16.20
CA ASP A 162 3.41 22.16 -15.49
C ASP A 162 3.17 22.03 -13.98
N GLN A 163 2.15 21.27 -13.58
CA GLN A 163 1.89 20.97 -12.18
C GLN A 163 3.08 20.23 -11.55
N LEU A 164 3.63 19.24 -12.24
CA LEU A 164 4.76 18.47 -11.73
C LEU A 164 6.04 19.32 -11.65
N LYS A 165 6.29 20.17 -12.65
CA LYS A 165 7.40 21.15 -12.63
C LYS A 165 7.30 22.06 -11.41
N THR A 166 6.14 22.67 -11.19
CA THR A 166 5.90 23.55 -10.04
C THR A 166 6.18 22.86 -8.69
N TRP A 167 5.76 21.60 -8.55
CA TRP A 167 6.02 20.84 -7.33
C TRP A 167 7.49 20.49 -7.15
N ALA A 168 8.17 20.08 -8.24
CA ALA A 168 9.57 19.72 -8.18
C ALA A 168 10.46 20.93 -7.84
N GLU A 169 10.18 22.09 -8.43
CA GLU A 169 10.83 23.35 -8.08
C GLU A 169 10.69 23.70 -6.59
N ARG A 170 9.48 23.56 -6.04
CA ARG A 170 9.21 23.83 -4.62
C ARG A 170 10.01 22.93 -3.67
N VAL A 171 10.29 21.70 -4.08
CA VAL A 171 11.02 20.73 -3.25
C VAL A 171 12.51 20.67 -3.61
N GLY A 172 12.97 21.43 -4.61
CA GLY A 172 14.36 21.45 -5.05
C GLY A 172 14.79 20.17 -5.78
N ALA A 173 13.86 19.51 -6.48
CA ALA A 173 14.15 18.35 -7.33
C ALA A 173 14.38 18.80 -8.78
N GLN A 174 15.25 18.07 -9.50
CA GLN A 174 15.43 18.26 -10.94
C GLN A 174 14.22 17.69 -11.69
N VAL A 175 13.83 18.32 -12.80
CA VAL A 175 12.71 17.83 -13.64
C VAL A 175 13.21 17.54 -15.03
N VAL A 176 12.85 16.38 -15.55
CA VAL A 176 12.95 16.05 -16.97
C VAL A 176 11.55 16.01 -17.55
N ALA A 177 11.31 16.87 -18.54
CA ALA A 177 10.03 16.98 -19.23
C ALA A 177 10.28 17.30 -20.70
N HIS A 178 9.48 16.69 -21.57
CA HIS A 178 9.45 16.97 -23.00
C HIS A 178 8.22 17.80 -23.37
N LYS A 179 8.09 18.10 -24.67
CA LYS A 179 6.92 18.78 -25.21
C LYS A 179 5.67 17.91 -25.03
N GLU A 180 4.51 18.55 -24.97
CA GLU A 180 3.25 17.86 -25.05
C GLU A 180 3.19 16.96 -26.29
N GLY A 181 2.69 15.74 -26.12
CA GLY A 181 2.63 14.71 -27.16
C GLY A 181 3.94 13.96 -27.43
N ALA A 182 5.02 14.24 -26.70
CA ALA A 182 6.26 13.46 -26.79
C ALA A 182 6.08 12.03 -26.28
N ASP A 183 7.01 11.15 -26.66
CA ASP A 183 7.03 9.76 -26.17
C ASP A 183 7.34 9.72 -24.66
N PRO A 184 6.45 9.17 -23.80
CA PRO A 184 6.71 9.00 -22.38
C PRO A 184 7.96 8.15 -22.09
N GLY A 185 8.26 7.18 -22.96
CA GLY A 185 9.46 6.35 -22.85
C GLY A 185 10.75 7.16 -23.01
N ALA A 186 10.76 8.13 -23.93
CA ALA A 186 11.90 9.03 -24.10
C ALA A 186 12.12 9.91 -22.86
N VAL A 187 11.04 10.41 -22.24
CA VAL A 187 11.12 11.18 -20.98
C VAL A 187 11.72 10.32 -19.87
N ALA A 188 11.29 9.08 -19.73
CA ALA A 188 11.79 8.15 -18.72
C ALA A 188 13.28 7.82 -18.95
N PHE A 189 13.67 7.57 -20.20
CA PHE A 189 15.05 7.30 -20.58
C PHE A 189 15.97 8.48 -20.21
N ASP A 190 15.61 9.69 -20.62
CA ASP A 190 16.40 10.89 -20.32
C ASP A 190 16.47 11.19 -18.83
N ALA A 191 15.39 10.90 -18.09
CA ALA A 191 15.38 11.07 -16.63
C ALA A 191 16.33 10.09 -15.93
N ILE A 192 16.40 8.84 -16.39
CA ILE A 192 17.33 7.83 -15.85
C ILE A 192 18.78 8.23 -16.19
N ALA A 193 19.01 8.76 -17.41
CA ALA A 193 20.33 9.21 -17.81
C ALA A 193 20.80 10.46 -17.05
N ALA A 194 19.87 11.29 -16.56
CA ALA A 194 20.15 12.49 -15.78
C ALA A 194 20.33 12.24 -14.27
N ALA A 195 19.93 11.06 -13.77
CA ALA A 195 19.97 10.68 -12.35
C ALA A 195 21.33 10.08 -11.95
#